data_a42fce6f1abdda941f33439deba234c6
#
_entry.id   a42fce6f1abdda941f33439deba234c6
#
_cell.length_a   1.000
_cell.length_b   1.000
_cell.length_c   1.000
_cell.angle_alpha   90.00
_cell.angle_beta   90.00
_cell.angle_gamma   90.00
#
_symmetry.space_group_name_H-M   'P 1'
#
loop_
_entity.id
_entity.type
_entity.pdbx_description
1 polymer ?
#
loop_
_entity_poly.entity_id
_entity_poly.type
_entity_poly.pdbx_seq_one_letter_code
_entity_poly.pdbx_strand_id
1 'polypeptide(L)'
;MQKSIFVYLLALFFLIGSLLFLSSFFLNTSSTQNKEIGDEVIFEAKNISINLNFKESDFLLKVKSSMVNSLKEEKNLYVFEPEILLSGKKTFINLTSGRGKISYGKNTIYLEENTTISGKVNKKNLEGNALGISIDLNNRSLFSENLVLFIDLYEISFNEINLDSDKMILKGDPIYLKDKDGMITTTSSMELRSNGELVFPEKINLNSLN
;
A
#
# COMPACT_ATOMS: atom_id res chain seq x y z
N MET A 1 25.05 -37.77 -30.57
CA MET A 1 23.67 -37.36 -30.17
C MET A 1 23.18 -37.92 -28.83
N GLN A 2 23.61 -39.10 -28.38
CA GLN A 2 23.12 -39.68 -27.09
C GLN A 2 23.56 -38.95 -25.81
N LYS A 3 24.73 -38.31 -25.76
CA LYS A 3 25.21 -37.59 -24.57
C LYS A 3 24.39 -36.32 -24.23
N SER A 4 23.79 -35.68 -25.23
CA SER A 4 22.95 -34.47 -25.02
C SER A 4 21.63 -34.80 -24.35
N ILE A 5 20.98 -35.90 -24.72
CA ILE A 5 19.66 -36.30 -24.14
C ILE A 5 19.82 -36.68 -22.66
N PHE A 6 20.93 -37.33 -22.30
CA PHE A 6 21.20 -37.70 -20.90
C PHE A 6 21.37 -36.46 -19.99
N VAL A 7 22.04 -35.41 -20.48
CA VAL A 7 22.22 -34.15 -19.75
C VAL A 7 20.88 -33.43 -19.53
N TYR A 8 20.01 -33.42 -20.54
CA TYR A 8 18.66 -32.84 -20.39
C TYR A 8 17.77 -33.63 -19.44
N LEU A 9 17.82 -34.95 -19.45
CA LEU A 9 17.12 -35.82 -18.50
C LEU A 9 17.61 -35.61 -17.06
N LEU A 10 18.94 -35.49 -16.88
CA LEU A 10 19.52 -35.22 -15.57
C LEU A 10 19.12 -33.83 -15.04
N ALA A 11 19.13 -32.79 -15.89
CA ALA A 11 18.70 -31.45 -15.54
C ALA A 11 17.20 -31.41 -15.20
N LEU A 12 16.35 -32.13 -15.94
CA LEU A 12 14.92 -32.25 -15.66
C LEU A 12 14.66 -32.95 -14.31
N PHE A 13 15.43 -34.00 -14.00
CA PHE A 13 15.32 -34.72 -12.73
C PHE A 13 15.72 -33.84 -11.53
N PHE A 14 16.77 -33.03 -11.67
CA PHE A 14 17.17 -32.05 -10.65
C PHE A 14 16.12 -30.95 -10.46
N LEU A 15 15.48 -30.50 -11.54
CA LEU A 15 14.44 -29.48 -11.50
C LEU A 15 13.17 -29.99 -10.82
N ILE A 16 12.77 -31.23 -11.11
CA ILE A 16 11.63 -31.87 -10.43
C ILE A 16 11.97 -32.18 -8.97
N GLY A 17 13.15 -32.64 -8.66
CA GLY A 17 13.63 -32.91 -7.32
C GLY A 17 13.68 -31.64 -6.46
N SER A 18 14.13 -30.51 -7.01
CA SER A 18 14.15 -29.23 -6.33
C SER A 18 12.74 -28.67 -6.08
N LEU A 19 11.81 -28.87 -7.02
CA LEU A 19 10.40 -28.50 -6.86
C LEU A 19 9.71 -29.33 -5.76
N LEU A 20 9.96 -30.63 -5.69
CA LEU A 20 9.43 -31.52 -4.65
C LEU A 20 10.05 -31.21 -3.28
N PHE A 21 11.34 -30.87 -3.23
CA PHE A 21 12.02 -30.47 -2.00
C PHE A 21 11.48 -29.12 -1.47
N LEU A 22 11.29 -28.14 -2.35
CA LEU A 22 10.62 -26.88 -2.02
C LEU A 22 9.20 -27.11 -1.51
N SER A 23 8.40 -27.96 -2.17
CA SER A 23 7.04 -28.27 -1.74
C SER A 23 7.01 -28.96 -0.36
N SER A 24 7.95 -29.87 -0.07
CA SER A 24 8.05 -30.54 1.24
C SER A 24 8.52 -29.58 2.35
N PHE A 25 9.32 -28.57 2.03
CA PHE A 25 9.75 -27.55 2.99
C PHE A 25 8.60 -26.58 3.34
N PHE A 26 7.72 -26.31 2.39
CA PHE A 26 6.51 -25.50 2.61
C PHE A 26 5.40 -26.27 3.34
N LEU A 27 5.35 -27.61 3.25
CA LEU A 27 4.33 -28.42 3.90
C LEU A 27 4.66 -28.80 5.35
N ASN A 28 5.88 -28.56 5.83
CA ASN A 28 6.33 -28.96 7.18
C ASN A 28 6.35 -27.85 8.23
N THR A 29 5.71 -26.71 7.97
CA THR A 29 5.43 -25.72 9.01
C THR A 29 4.18 -26.13 9.77
N SER A 30 4.40 -26.73 10.93
CA SER A 30 3.40 -27.24 11.89
C SER A 30 2.27 -26.26 12.16
N SER A 31 1.05 -26.70 11.85
CA SER A 31 -0.20 -26.08 12.24
C SER A 31 -0.38 -26.15 13.75
N THR A 32 -0.32 -25.04 14.44
CA THR A 32 -0.99 -24.89 15.73
C THR A 32 -2.45 -24.52 15.45
N GLN A 33 -3.32 -25.51 15.66
CA GLN A 33 -4.77 -25.37 15.52
C GLN A 33 -5.31 -24.38 16.57
N ASN A 34 -5.88 -23.29 16.10
CA ASN A 34 -7.07 -22.72 16.73
C ASN A 34 -8.22 -22.84 15.74
N LYS A 35 -9.12 -23.75 16.09
CA LYS A 35 -10.28 -24.15 15.31
C LYS A 35 -11.43 -23.22 15.67
N GLU A 36 -11.60 -22.13 14.94
CA GLU A 36 -12.87 -21.41 14.83
C GLU A 36 -13.36 -21.47 13.39
N ILE A 37 -14.50 -22.08 13.29
CA ILE A 37 -15.50 -22.26 12.22
C ILE A 37 -15.27 -21.42 10.95
N GLY A 38 -14.88 -22.06 9.84
CA GLY A 38 -15.39 -21.72 8.51
C GLY A 38 -14.37 -21.65 7.39
N ASP A 39 -13.24 -20.99 7.57
CA ASP A 39 -12.33 -20.73 6.44
C ASP A 39 -11.02 -21.51 6.61
N GLU A 40 -10.85 -22.55 5.78
CA GLU A 40 -9.64 -23.36 5.79
C GLU A 40 -8.45 -22.53 5.28
N VAL A 41 -7.51 -22.20 6.17
CA VAL A 41 -6.24 -21.53 5.80
C VAL A 41 -5.39 -22.54 5.03
N ILE A 42 -5.12 -22.25 3.77
CA ILE A 42 -4.28 -23.10 2.90
C ILE A 42 -2.82 -22.69 2.89
N PHE A 43 -2.53 -21.45 3.29
CA PHE A 43 -1.18 -20.91 3.33
C PHE A 43 -1.03 -19.90 4.48
N GLU A 44 0.03 -20.05 5.24
CA GLU A 44 0.47 -19.10 6.26
C GLU A 44 1.97 -18.85 6.10
N ALA A 45 2.36 -17.58 6.16
CA ALA A 45 3.77 -17.19 6.19
C ALA A 45 3.99 -16.04 7.16
N LYS A 46 5.18 -15.99 7.81
CA LYS A 46 5.53 -14.98 8.81
C LYS A 46 6.69 -14.11 8.32
N ASN A 47 6.71 -12.86 8.77
CA ASN A 47 7.77 -11.88 8.45
C ASN A 47 7.99 -11.70 6.95
N ILE A 48 6.92 -11.48 6.20
CA ILE A 48 6.95 -11.32 4.74
C ILE A 48 7.39 -9.92 4.37
N SER A 49 8.18 -9.83 3.29
CA SER A 49 8.52 -8.57 2.64
C SER A 49 8.37 -8.73 1.12
N ILE A 50 7.50 -7.95 0.52
CA ILE A 50 7.21 -7.94 -0.91
C ILE A 50 7.63 -6.59 -1.47
N ASN A 51 8.42 -6.59 -2.53
CA ASN A 51 8.80 -5.38 -3.26
C ASN A 51 8.10 -5.39 -4.63
N LEU A 52 7.36 -4.33 -4.92
CA LEU A 52 6.71 -4.12 -6.21
C LEU A 52 7.33 -2.90 -6.88
N ASN A 53 7.99 -3.12 -8.01
CA ASN A 53 8.56 -2.05 -8.83
C ASN A 53 7.58 -1.72 -9.95
N PHE A 54 7.17 -0.48 -10.04
CA PHE A 54 6.38 0.00 -11.17
C PHE A 54 7.33 0.34 -12.32
N LYS A 55 7.34 -0.48 -13.39
CA LYS A 55 8.29 -0.39 -14.52
C LYS A 55 8.34 0.97 -15.22
N GLU A 56 7.31 1.78 -15.09
CA GLU A 56 7.17 3.07 -15.77
C GLU A 56 7.22 4.27 -14.83
N SER A 57 7.54 4.06 -13.56
CA SER A 57 7.60 5.14 -12.58
C SER A 57 8.79 4.96 -11.65
N ASP A 58 9.32 6.09 -11.15
CA ASP A 58 10.34 6.11 -10.11
C ASP A 58 9.78 5.73 -8.71
N PHE A 59 8.60 5.14 -8.64
CA PHE A 59 7.99 4.69 -7.39
C PHE A 59 8.28 3.21 -7.10
N LEU A 60 8.74 2.97 -5.88
CA LEU A 60 8.87 1.66 -5.26
C LEU A 60 7.77 1.51 -4.21
N LEU A 61 7.04 0.41 -4.27
CA LEU A 61 6.13 0.00 -3.20
C LEU A 61 6.71 -1.23 -2.52
N LYS A 62 6.88 -1.15 -1.20
CA LYS A 62 7.31 -2.26 -0.37
C LYS A 62 6.23 -2.56 0.66
N VAL A 63 5.80 -3.80 0.73
CA VAL A 63 4.85 -4.29 1.73
C VAL A 63 5.60 -5.20 2.68
N LYS A 64 5.53 -4.93 3.98
CA LYS A 64 5.97 -5.84 5.03
C LYS A 64 4.76 -6.26 5.86
N SER A 65 4.77 -7.45 6.41
CA SER A 65 3.72 -7.96 7.29
C SER A 65 4.30 -8.96 8.27
N SER A 66 3.81 -8.96 9.50
CA SER A 66 4.17 -9.92 10.52
C SER A 66 3.68 -11.33 10.16
N MET A 67 2.51 -11.43 9.55
CA MET A 67 1.92 -12.70 9.11
C MET A 67 1.04 -12.48 7.89
N VAL A 68 1.00 -13.47 7.01
CA VAL A 68 0.15 -13.49 5.81
C VAL A 68 -0.58 -14.82 5.74
N ASN A 69 -1.89 -14.78 5.55
CA ASN A 69 -2.74 -15.96 5.37
C ASN A 69 -3.47 -15.90 4.03
N SER A 70 -3.65 -17.07 3.42
CA SER A 70 -4.56 -17.24 2.28
C SER A 70 -5.61 -18.28 2.63
N LEU A 71 -6.87 -17.96 2.35
CA LEU A 71 -8.00 -18.84 2.58
C LEU A 71 -8.31 -19.64 1.32
N LYS A 72 -8.93 -20.81 1.51
CA LYS A 72 -9.38 -21.67 0.41
C LYS A 72 -10.41 -20.92 -0.45
N GLU A 73 -10.27 -21.05 -1.76
CA GLU A 73 -11.17 -20.45 -2.76
C GLU A 73 -11.12 -18.92 -2.89
N GLU A 74 -10.35 -18.22 -2.06
CA GLU A 74 -10.19 -16.78 -2.16
C GLU A 74 -8.93 -16.38 -2.96
N LYS A 75 -9.09 -15.39 -3.83
CA LYS A 75 -7.97 -14.75 -4.57
C LYS A 75 -7.38 -13.58 -3.78
N ASN A 76 -7.26 -13.76 -2.46
CA ASN A 76 -6.82 -12.71 -1.55
C ASN A 76 -5.76 -13.24 -0.59
N LEU A 77 -4.84 -12.36 -0.20
CA LEU A 77 -3.98 -12.55 0.96
C LEU A 77 -4.44 -11.62 2.08
N TYR A 78 -4.63 -12.18 3.26
CA TYR A 78 -4.85 -11.42 4.48
C TYR A 78 -3.50 -11.14 5.12
N VAL A 79 -3.22 -9.87 5.42
CA VAL A 79 -1.96 -9.39 5.99
C VAL A 79 -2.21 -8.80 7.37
N PHE A 80 -1.34 -9.15 8.33
CA PHE A 80 -1.43 -8.69 9.71
C PHE A 80 -0.29 -7.71 9.99
N GLU A 81 -0.64 -6.62 10.67
CA GLU A 81 0.29 -5.51 10.95
C GLU A 81 1.05 -5.06 9.70
N PRO A 82 0.33 -4.77 8.60
CA PRO A 82 1.00 -4.35 7.38
C PRO A 82 1.69 -3.00 7.55
N GLU A 83 2.92 -2.92 7.08
CA GLU A 83 3.69 -1.71 6.85
C GLU A 83 3.89 -1.55 5.35
N ILE A 84 3.31 -0.51 4.76
CA ILE A 84 3.41 -0.22 3.32
C ILE A 84 4.24 1.02 3.12
N LEU A 85 5.33 0.86 2.40
CA LEU A 85 6.27 1.91 2.07
C LEU A 85 6.13 2.28 0.60
N LEU A 86 5.77 3.53 0.35
CA LEU A 86 5.74 4.14 -0.97
C LEU A 86 6.91 5.12 -1.05
N SER A 87 7.84 4.89 -1.96
CA SER A 87 9.00 5.76 -2.12
C SER A 87 9.19 6.17 -3.57
N GLY A 88 9.33 7.47 -3.78
CA GLY A 88 9.70 8.11 -5.03
C GLY A 88 10.96 8.95 -4.87
N LYS A 89 11.35 9.73 -5.87
CA LYS A 89 12.57 10.55 -5.83
C LYS A 89 12.64 11.53 -4.65
N LYS A 90 11.53 12.15 -4.29
CA LYS A 90 11.42 13.16 -3.22
C LYS A 90 10.26 12.92 -2.27
N THR A 91 9.58 11.79 -2.45
CA THR A 91 8.40 11.43 -1.68
C THR A 91 8.63 10.09 -1.01
N PHE A 92 8.33 10.04 0.26
CA PHE A 92 8.40 8.85 1.07
C PHE A 92 7.14 8.82 1.94
N ILE A 93 6.32 7.80 1.80
CA ILE A 93 5.09 7.63 2.59
C ILE A 93 5.11 6.23 3.19
N ASN A 94 4.92 6.16 4.48
CA ASN A 94 4.75 4.93 5.23
C ASN A 94 3.32 4.86 5.75
N LEU A 95 2.64 3.75 5.46
CA LEU A 95 1.29 3.44 5.93
C LEU A 95 1.37 2.22 6.84
N THR A 96 0.80 2.31 8.04
CA THR A 96 0.71 1.18 8.97
C THR A 96 -0.71 0.98 9.43
N SER A 97 -1.14 -0.28 9.54
CA SER A 97 -2.49 -0.67 9.98
C SER A 97 -2.41 -1.97 10.78
N GLY A 98 -3.46 -2.30 11.52
CA GLY A 98 -3.55 -3.58 12.23
C GLY A 98 -3.79 -4.76 11.29
N ARG A 99 -4.57 -4.55 10.23
CA ARG A 99 -4.93 -5.59 9.26
C ARG A 99 -5.02 -5.03 7.84
N GLY A 100 -4.91 -5.93 6.87
CA GLY A 100 -5.11 -5.59 5.48
C GLY A 100 -5.38 -6.81 4.61
N LYS A 101 -5.67 -6.55 3.35
CA LYS A 101 -6.01 -7.55 2.35
C LYS A 101 -5.39 -7.17 1.01
N ILE A 102 -4.68 -8.10 0.39
CA ILE A 102 -4.13 -7.94 -0.96
C ILE A 102 -4.97 -8.76 -1.92
N SER A 103 -5.60 -8.10 -2.88
CA SER A 103 -6.42 -8.74 -3.91
C SER A 103 -5.65 -8.84 -5.22
N TYR A 104 -5.26 -10.05 -5.61
CA TYR A 104 -4.52 -10.28 -6.86
C TYR A 104 -5.36 -10.02 -8.11
N GLY A 105 -6.66 -10.36 -8.06
CA GLY A 105 -7.54 -10.19 -9.23
C GLY A 105 -7.85 -8.72 -9.52
N LYS A 106 -7.76 -7.85 -8.52
CA LYS A 106 -8.05 -6.42 -8.64
C LYS A 106 -6.82 -5.54 -8.61
N ASN A 107 -5.63 -6.09 -8.34
CA ASN A 107 -4.40 -5.33 -8.10
C ASN A 107 -4.60 -4.23 -7.05
N THR A 108 -5.28 -4.56 -5.95
CA THR A 108 -5.64 -3.61 -4.90
C THR A 108 -5.16 -4.11 -3.55
N ILE A 109 -4.66 -3.19 -2.73
CA ILE A 109 -4.35 -3.44 -1.32
C ILE A 109 -5.35 -2.65 -0.49
N TYR A 110 -6.01 -3.31 0.44
CA TYR A 110 -6.89 -2.69 1.42
C TYR A 110 -6.21 -2.72 2.77
N LEU A 111 -6.10 -1.58 3.42
CA LEU A 111 -5.77 -1.45 4.83
C LEU A 111 -7.08 -1.27 5.58
N GLU A 112 -7.34 -2.17 6.50
CA GLU A 112 -8.52 -2.15 7.35
C GLU A 112 -8.16 -1.46 8.66
N GLU A 113 -9.16 -0.99 9.39
CA GLU A 113 -9.00 -0.31 10.68
C GLU A 113 -8.29 1.06 10.56
N ASN A 114 -7.89 1.61 11.71
CA ASN A 114 -7.17 2.87 11.76
C ASN A 114 -5.79 2.74 11.11
N THR A 115 -5.61 3.43 10.01
CA THR A 115 -4.34 3.49 9.30
C THR A 115 -3.61 4.76 9.66
N THR A 116 -2.38 4.66 10.13
CA THR A 116 -1.51 5.81 10.34
C THR A 116 -0.65 6.06 9.09
N ILE A 117 -0.47 7.32 8.79
CA ILE A 117 0.30 7.80 7.65
C ILE A 117 1.45 8.62 8.20
N SER A 118 2.67 8.30 7.78
CA SER A 118 3.85 9.10 8.10
C SER A 118 4.75 9.20 6.88
N GLY A 119 5.52 10.26 6.78
CA GLY A 119 6.40 10.37 5.64
C GLY A 119 7.04 11.73 5.47
N LYS A 120 7.56 11.93 4.25
CA LYS A 120 8.15 13.20 3.82
C LYS A 120 7.85 13.45 2.36
N VAL A 121 7.50 14.69 2.06
CA VAL A 121 7.44 15.17 0.69
C VAL A 121 8.46 16.30 0.58
N ASN A 122 9.53 16.04 -0.17
CA ASN A 122 10.74 16.86 -0.19
C ASN A 122 11.35 16.94 1.24
N LYS A 123 11.36 18.13 1.85
CA LYS A 123 11.88 18.37 3.21
C LYS A 123 10.76 18.46 4.27
N LYS A 124 9.50 18.48 3.86
CA LYS A 124 8.35 18.65 4.74
C LYS A 124 7.92 17.31 5.30
N ASN A 125 7.72 17.24 6.61
CA ASN A 125 7.12 16.08 7.25
C ASN A 125 5.64 16.00 6.90
N LEU A 126 5.18 14.77 6.76
CA LEU A 126 3.79 14.44 6.48
C LEU A 126 3.36 13.42 7.53
N GLU A 127 2.29 13.74 8.23
CA GLU A 127 1.66 12.84 9.20
C GLU A 127 0.16 12.80 8.92
N GLY A 128 -0.50 11.70 9.27
CA GLY A 128 -1.94 11.62 9.03
C GLY A 128 -2.54 10.32 9.51
N ASN A 129 -3.84 10.22 9.31
CA ASN A 129 -4.63 9.04 9.62
C ASN A 129 -5.81 8.87 8.66
N ALA A 130 -6.32 7.64 8.62
CA ALA A 130 -7.52 7.27 7.89
C ALA A 130 -8.21 6.10 8.59
N LEU A 131 -9.52 5.95 8.44
CA LEU A 131 -10.27 4.78 8.96
C LEU A 131 -10.05 3.52 8.12
N GLY A 132 -9.46 3.64 6.98
CA GLY A 132 -9.10 2.56 6.07
C GLY A 132 -8.58 3.16 4.79
N ILE A 133 -7.71 2.43 4.08
CA ILE A 133 -7.14 2.90 2.81
C ILE A 133 -7.24 1.78 1.78
N SER A 134 -7.76 2.11 0.61
CA SER A 134 -7.66 1.31 -0.59
C SER A 134 -6.55 1.85 -1.48
N ILE A 135 -5.60 1.00 -1.86
CA ILE A 135 -4.50 1.35 -2.76
C ILE A 135 -4.73 0.63 -4.08
N ASP A 136 -5.00 1.37 -5.13
CA ASP A 136 -5.07 0.86 -6.51
C ASP A 136 -3.68 0.90 -7.14
N LEU A 137 -3.11 -0.28 -7.38
CA LEU A 137 -1.77 -0.42 -7.93
C LEU A 137 -1.70 -0.08 -9.43
N ASN A 138 -2.83 -0.17 -10.16
CA ASN A 138 -2.90 0.17 -11.58
C ASN A 138 -2.90 1.68 -11.78
N ASN A 139 -3.74 2.38 -11.00
CA ASN A 139 -3.93 3.83 -11.09
C ASN A 139 -2.99 4.61 -10.17
N ARG A 140 -2.21 3.93 -9.32
CA ARG A 140 -1.32 4.56 -8.33
C ARG A 140 -2.05 5.55 -7.44
N SER A 141 -3.25 5.18 -7.04
CA SER A 141 -4.09 6.02 -6.19
C SER A 141 -4.33 5.37 -4.83
N LEU A 142 -4.46 6.23 -3.81
CA LEU A 142 -4.94 5.86 -2.49
C LEU A 142 -6.30 6.52 -2.30
N PHE A 143 -7.25 5.76 -1.83
CA PHE A 143 -8.60 6.23 -1.53
C PHE A 143 -8.97 5.89 -0.08
N SER A 144 -9.62 6.84 0.59
CA SER A 144 -10.25 6.65 1.90
C SER A 144 -11.42 7.61 2.04
N GLU A 145 -12.47 7.20 2.74
CA GLU A 145 -13.62 8.08 3.01
C GLU A 145 -13.26 9.26 3.93
N ASN A 146 -12.31 9.05 4.84
CA ASN A 146 -11.89 10.04 5.83
C ASN A 146 -10.36 10.04 5.96
N LEU A 147 -9.69 10.75 5.07
CA LEU A 147 -8.25 10.88 5.07
C LEU A 147 -7.85 12.27 5.56
N VAL A 148 -7.04 12.34 6.59
CA VAL A 148 -6.53 13.59 7.16
C VAL A 148 -5.01 13.57 7.10
N LEU A 149 -4.42 14.60 6.51
CA LEU A 149 -2.98 14.82 6.49
C LEU A 149 -2.62 16.14 7.18
N PHE A 150 -1.55 16.09 7.94
CA PHE A 150 -0.89 17.25 8.52
C PHE A 150 0.43 17.50 7.78
N ILE A 151 0.56 18.69 7.22
CA ILE A 151 1.76 19.12 6.49
C ILE A 151 2.14 20.50 7.01
N ASP A 152 3.26 20.62 7.71
CA ASP A 152 3.69 21.83 8.40
C ASP A 152 2.58 22.34 9.35
N LEU A 153 1.92 23.44 8.96
CA LEU A 153 0.88 24.14 9.75
C LEU A 153 -0.53 23.90 9.20
N TYR A 154 -0.67 23.01 8.23
CA TYR A 154 -1.93 22.75 7.56
C TYR A 154 -2.48 21.39 7.93
N GLU A 155 -3.77 21.35 8.25
CA GLU A 155 -4.58 20.14 8.33
C GLU A 155 -5.41 20.02 7.06
N ILE A 156 -5.30 18.92 6.35
CA ILE A 156 -5.93 18.71 5.04
C ILE A 156 -6.79 17.47 5.12
N SER A 157 -8.11 17.61 4.90
CA SER A 157 -9.04 16.49 4.83
C SER A 157 -9.51 16.29 3.39
N PHE A 158 -9.46 15.07 2.91
CA PHE A 158 -9.75 14.70 1.52
C PHE A 158 -9.99 13.20 1.37
N ASN A 159 -10.29 12.73 0.17
CA ASN A 159 -10.69 11.34 -0.06
C ASN A 159 -9.69 10.54 -0.91
N GLU A 160 -8.94 11.18 -1.79
CA GLU A 160 -8.09 10.48 -2.76
C GLU A 160 -6.73 11.16 -2.91
N ILE A 161 -5.68 10.35 -2.99
CA ILE A 161 -4.33 10.76 -3.40
C ILE A 161 -3.99 10.03 -4.70
N ASN A 162 -3.67 10.78 -5.74
CA ASN A 162 -3.02 10.25 -6.94
C ASN A 162 -1.52 10.52 -6.86
N LEU A 163 -0.73 9.45 -6.94
CA LEU A 163 0.73 9.52 -6.88
C LEU A 163 1.31 9.67 -8.28
N ASP A 164 1.96 10.77 -8.53
CA ASP A 164 2.77 11.02 -9.73
C ASP A 164 4.24 11.16 -9.30
N SER A 165 5.19 11.01 -10.25
CA SER A 165 6.63 11.05 -9.99
C SER A 165 7.10 12.37 -9.33
N ASP A 166 6.47 13.48 -9.68
CA ASP A 166 6.87 14.82 -9.27
C ASP A 166 5.88 15.54 -8.36
N LYS A 167 4.68 14.96 -8.15
CA LYS A 167 3.62 15.58 -7.36
C LYS A 167 2.66 14.56 -6.77
N MET A 168 1.99 14.95 -5.70
CA MET A 168 0.79 14.26 -5.21
C MET A 168 -0.42 15.13 -5.55
N ILE A 169 -1.41 14.55 -6.18
CA ILE A 169 -2.68 15.20 -6.46
C ILE A 169 -3.68 14.71 -5.41
N LEU A 170 -4.14 15.63 -4.57
CA LEU A 170 -5.17 15.39 -3.57
C LEU A 170 -6.53 15.76 -4.17
N LYS A 171 -7.52 14.91 -4.01
CA LYS A 171 -8.88 15.13 -4.49
C LYS A 171 -9.89 14.87 -3.38
N GLY A 172 -10.99 15.61 -3.42
CA GLY A 172 -12.10 15.47 -2.49
C GLY A 172 -13.31 16.26 -2.98
N ASP A 173 -14.45 15.99 -2.37
CA ASP A 173 -15.68 16.72 -2.69
C ASP A 173 -16.39 17.14 -1.39
N PRO A 174 -15.92 18.27 -0.81
CA PRO A 174 -14.70 19.06 -1.06
C PRO A 174 -13.46 18.58 -0.30
N ILE A 175 -12.28 19.11 -0.67
CA ILE A 175 -11.10 19.12 0.19
C ILE A 175 -11.26 20.28 1.18
N TYR A 176 -10.95 20.01 2.44
CA TYR A 176 -10.85 21.03 3.49
C TYR A 176 -9.40 21.23 3.87
N LEU A 177 -8.92 22.45 3.77
CA LEU A 177 -7.61 22.85 4.26
C LEU A 177 -7.80 23.87 5.38
N LYS A 178 -7.33 23.52 6.56
CA LYS A 178 -7.36 24.39 7.75
C LYS A 178 -5.94 24.81 8.07
N ASP A 179 -5.74 26.11 8.21
CA ASP A 179 -4.47 26.68 8.64
C ASP A 179 -4.35 26.78 10.17
N LYS A 180 -3.18 27.24 10.64
CA LYS A 180 -2.90 27.45 12.07
C LYS A 180 -3.82 28.47 12.76
N ASP A 181 -4.38 29.40 12.00
CA ASP A 181 -5.24 30.47 12.49
C ASP A 181 -6.73 30.06 12.46
N GLY A 182 -7.01 28.82 12.02
CA GLY A 182 -8.34 28.24 11.94
C GLY A 182 -9.11 28.62 10.68
N MET A 183 -8.48 29.32 9.74
CA MET A 183 -9.11 29.65 8.45
C MET A 183 -9.29 28.38 7.63
N ILE A 184 -10.49 28.15 7.11
CA ILE A 184 -10.81 27.00 6.28
C ILE A 184 -10.88 27.42 4.82
N THR A 185 -10.10 26.75 4.01
CA THR A 185 -10.13 26.86 2.56
C THR A 185 -10.75 25.58 1.99
N THR A 186 -11.67 25.70 1.04
CA THR A 186 -12.28 24.56 0.36
C THR A 186 -11.95 24.58 -1.13
N THR A 187 -11.65 23.41 -1.66
CA THR A 187 -11.36 23.18 -3.10
C THR A 187 -11.73 21.75 -3.46
N SER A 188 -11.86 21.43 -4.73
CA SER A 188 -12.07 20.04 -5.19
C SER A 188 -10.77 19.33 -5.52
N SER A 189 -9.68 20.07 -5.75
CA SER A 189 -8.39 19.52 -6.10
C SER A 189 -7.25 20.39 -5.57
N MET A 190 -6.17 19.72 -5.13
CA MET A 190 -4.94 20.36 -4.66
C MET A 190 -3.73 19.56 -5.13
N GLU A 191 -2.67 20.23 -5.56
CA GLU A 191 -1.40 19.59 -5.86
C GLU A 191 -0.37 19.89 -4.77
N LEU A 192 0.21 18.84 -4.20
CA LEU A 192 1.43 18.94 -3.40
C LEU A 192 2.60 18.58 -4.29
N ARG A 193 3.36 19.58 -4.68
CA ARG A 193 4.51 19.42 -5.57
C ARG A 193 5.73 18.90 -4.82
N SER A 194 6.66 18.31 -5.56
CA SER A 194 7.92 17.78 -5.01
C SER A 194 8.83 18.84 -4.35
N ASN A 195 8.60 20.14 -4.59
CA ASN A 195 9.25 21.23 -3.87
C ASN A 195 8.58 21.58 -2.53
N GLY A 196 7.46 20.91 -2.19
CA GLY A 196 6.66 21.15 -0.99
C GLY A 196 5.66 22.28 -1.12
N GLU A 197 5.44 22.81 -2.32
CA GLU A 197 4.47 23.85 -2.60
C GLU A 197 3.09 23.24 -2.76
N LEU A 198 2.07 23.86 -2.11
CA LEU A 198 0.66 23.56 -2.30
C LEU A 198 0.12 24.46 -3.41
N VAL A 199 -0.42 23.86 -4.45
CA VAL A 199 -0.99 24.57 -5.62
C VAL A 199 -2.45 24.19 -5.76
N PHE A 200 -3.28 25.19 -5.96
CA PHE A 200 -4.72 25.04 -6.16
C PHE A 200 -5.02 25.27 -7.65
N PRO A 201 -5.26 24.20 -8.41
CA PRO A 201 -5.54 24.33 -9.85
C PRO A 201 -6.92 24.91 -10.14
N GLU A 202 -7.84 24.86 -9.17
CA GLU A 202 -9.22 25.29 -9.29
C GLU A 202 -9.57 26.47 -8.37
N LYS A 203 -10.80 26.98 -8.51
CA LYS A 203 -11.29 28.10 -7.70
C LYS A 203 -11.35 27.77 -6.23
N ILE A 204 -10.80 28.64 -5.41
CA ILE A 204 -10.74 28.52 -3.96
C ILE A 204 -11.91 29.28 -3.33
N ASN A 205 -12.58 28.67 -2.36
CA ASN A 205 -13.52 29.35 -1.46
C ASN A 205 -12.87 29.50 -0.07
N LEU A 206 -12.86 30.72 0.43
CA LEU A 206 -12.30 31.07 1.75
C LEU A 206 -13.44 31.34 2.72
N ASN A 207 -13.46 30.59 3.83
CA ASN A 207 -14.39 30.80 4.93
C ASN A 207 -13.59 31.02 6.23
N SER A 208 -13.86 32.09 6.95
CA SER A 208 -13.37 32.27 8.32
C SER A 208 -14.35 31.61 9.29
N LEU A 209 -13.84 30.84 10.24
CA LEU A 209 -14.61 30.43 11.40
C LEU A 209 -14.75 31.69 12.32
N ASN A 210 -15.93 32.31 12.34
CA ASN A 210 -16.29 33.34 13.34
C ASN A 210 -16.60 32.67 14.66
#